data_ad3a3ecdc0521b52fdf7c01f7441ea9b
#
_entry.id   ad3a3ecdc0521b52fdf7c01f7441ea9b
#
_cell.length_a   1.000
_cell.length_b   1.000
_cell.length_c   1.000
_cell.angle_alpha   90.00
_cell.angle_beta   90.00
_cell.angle_gamma   90.00
#
_symmetry.space_group_name_H-M   'P 1'
#
loop_
_entity.id
_entity.type
_entity.pdbx_description
1 polymer ?
#
loop_
_entity_poly.entity_id
_entity_poly.type
_entity_poly.pdbx_seq_one_letter_code
_entity_poly.pdbx_strand_id
1 'polypeptide(L)'
;MNKPILECNGIAAGYVKDLDILQGVDLVVNQNEIVSIIGPNGAGKSTLLKAIMGIINISAGRFFINGIEKTKTPTHKIVEEGVAYVPQVENVFPSLTIEENLEIGAWTIGNKGKTTISDIFNQFSLLKDRKKDKAGNLSGGQRQILALARALVTSPSLLLLDEPSAGLSPVAIEEVFETIKTINNSGVSILLVEQNAKRALNFSNRGYV
;
A
#
# COMPACT_ATOMS: atom_id res chain seq x y z
N MET A 1 -15.74 19.88 -2.60
CA MET A 1 -15.53 18.69 -1.74
C MET A 1 -14.71 17.69 -2.53
N ASN A 2 -13.61 17.19 -1.98
CA ASN A 2 -12.84 16.13 -2.63
C ASN A 2 -13.68 14.88 -2.74
N LYS A 3 -13.68 14.22 -3.90
CA LYS A 3 -14.44 13.00 -4.16
C LYS A 3 -13.74 11.82 -3.46
N PRO A 4 -14.44 10.95 -2.70
CA PRO A 4 -13.84 9.75 -2.12
C PRO A 4 -13.28 8.82 -3.21
N ILE A 5 -12.03 8.34 -3.00
CA ILE A 5 -11.45 7.26 -3.79
C ILE A 5 -11.76 5.90 -3.15
N LEU A 6 -11.79 5.86 -1.81
CA LEU A 6 -12.16 4.69 -1.01
C LEU A 6 -13.19 5.11 0.03
N GLU A 7 -14.25 4.32 0.17
CA GLU A 7 -15.26 4.45 1.20
C GLU A 7 -15.59 3.08 1.77
N CYS A 8 -15.47 2.90 3.08
CA CYS A 8 -15.82 1.69 3.81
C CYS A 8 -16.97 2.01 4.76
N ASN A 9 -18.03 1.21 4.72
CA ASN A 9 -19.24 1.41 5.49
C ASN A 9 -19.56 0.14 6.29
N GLY A 10 -19.36 0.19 7.61
CA GLY A 10 -19.69 -0.87 8.55
C GLY A 10 -18.94 -2.19 8.31
N ILE A 11 -17.66 -2.15 7.91
CA ILE A 11 -16.88 -3.35 7.56
C ILE A 11 -16.70 -4.26 8.78
N ALA A 12 -17.20 -5.50 8.67
CA ALA A 12 -16.86 -6.61 9.55
C ALA A 12 -16.14 -7.70 8.75
N ALA A 13 -15.01 -8.18 9.26
CA ALA A 13 -14.16 -9.16 8.57
C ALA A 13 -13.24 -9.89 9.55
N GLY A 14 -12.89 -11.13 9.20
CA GLY A 14 -11.96 -11.97 9.96
C GLY A 14 -11.32 -13.06 9.10
N TYR A 15 -10.34 -13.75 9.67
CA TYR A 15 -9.64 -14.86 9.00
C TYR A 15 -10.38 -16.18 9.10
N VAL A 16 -11.26 -16.32 10.09
CA VAL A 16 -12.03 -17.52 10.36
C VAL A 16 -13.52 -17.17 10.28
N LYS A 17 -14.29 -18.05 9.67
CA LYS A 17 -15.73 -17.88 9.56
C LYS A 17 -16.35 -17.67 10.96
N ASP A 18 -17.28 -16.74 11.06
CA ASP A 18 -18.00 -16.38 12.29
C ASP A 18 -17.11 -15.83 13.44
N LEU A 19 -15.86 -15.45 13.13
CA LEU A 19 -14.93 -14.79 14.06
C LEU A 19 -14.38 -13.52 13.43
N ASP A 20 -15.12 -12.42 13.53
CA ASP A 20 -14.74 -11.14 12.98
C ASP A 20 -13.76 -10.40 13.90
N ILE A 21 -12.62 -9.97 13.33
CA ILE A 21 -11.66 -9.09 13.97
C ILE A 21 -12.10 -7.64 13.83
N LEU A 22 -12.65 -7.29 12.65
CA LEU A 22 -13.25 -5.98 12.39
C LEU A 22 -14.73 -6.02 12.72
N GLN A 23 -15.21 -5.01 13.46
CA GLN A 23 -16.58 -4.96 13.96
C GLN A 23 -17.24 -3.63 13.59
N GLY A 24 -17.60 -3.45 12.31
CA GLY A 24 -18.32 -2.26 11.85
C GLY A 24 -17.41 -1.04 11.59
N VAL A 25 -16.35 -1.20 10.81
CA VAL A 25 -15.40 -0.12 10.52
C VAL A 25 -15.91 0.79 9.42
N ASP A 26 -15.95 2.09 9.70
CA ASP A 26 -16.22 3.16 8.75
C ASP A 26 -14.93 3.94 8.46
N LEU A 27 -14.64 4.15 7.17
CA LEU A 27 -13.43 4.86 6.73
C LEU A 27 -13.64 5.49 5.36
N VAL A 28 -13.09 6.68 5.18
CA VAL A 28 -13.08 7.38 3.88
C VAL A 28 -11.66 7.84 3.56
N VAL A 29 -11.22 7.64 2.33
CA VAL A 29 -10.02 8.27 1.77
C VAL A 29 -10.44 9.10 0.56
N ASN A 30 -10.12 10.39 0.55
CA ASN A 30 -10.37 11.24 -0.60
C ASN A 30 -9.24 11.16 -1.62
N GLN A 31 -9.49 11.64 -2.85
CA GLN A 31 -8.45 11.74 -3.87
C GLN A 31 -7.30 12.62 -3.38
N ASN A 32 -6.06 12.19 -3.64
CA ASN A 32 -4.81 12.86 -3.28
C ASN A 32 -4.62 13.08 -1.76
N GLU A 33 -5.36 12.35 -0.92
CA GLU A 33 -5.25 12.41 0.53
C GLU A 33 -4.34 11.31 1.07
N ILE A 34 -3.58 11.63 2.13
CA ILE A 34 -2.92 10.65 3.00
C ILE A 34 -3.78 10.48 4.24
N VAL A 35 -4.31 9.29 4.45
CA VAL A 35 -5.07 8.92 5.65
C VAL A 35 -4.29 7.87 6.42
N SER A 36 -4.15 8.06 7.74
CA SER A 36 -3.51 7.06 8.61
C SER A 36 -4.53 6.34 9.49
N ILE A 37 -4.32 5.03 9.65
CA ILE A 37 -4.99 4.21 10.68
C ILE A 37 -3.96 3.94 11.77
N ILE A 38 -4.29 4.31 13.00
CA ILE A 38 -3.41 4.26 14.14
C ILE A 38 -4.02 3.36 15.21
N GLY A 39 -3.19 2.55 15.86
CA GLY A 39 -3.65 1.69 16.94
C GLY A 39 -2.59 0.67 17.35
N PRO A 40 -2.79 -0.01 18.48
CA PRO A 40 -1.88 -1.04 18.95
C PRO A 40 -1.81 -2.26 18.01
N ASN A 41 -0.81 -3.13 18.24
CA ASN A 41 -0.74 -4.41 17.55
C ASN A 41 -1.97 -5.25 17.89
N GLY A 42 -2.50 -5.96 16.88
CA GLY A 42 -3.71 -6.77 17.05
C GLY A 42 -5.03 -6.01 16.95
N ALA A 43 -5.04 -4.68 16.77
CA ALA A 43 -6.27 -3.89 16.63
C ALA A 43 -7.03 -4.08 15.30
N GLY A 44 -6.54 -4.96 14.40
CA GLY A 44 -7.21 -5.22 13.13
C GLY A 44 -6.80 -4.33 11.96
N LYS A 45 -5.80 -3.45 12.13
CA LYS A 45 -5.36 -2.50 11.09
C LYS A 45 -5.00 -3.17 9.76
N SER A 46 -4.07 -4.14 9.78
CA SER A 46 -3.67 -4.93 8.60
C SER A 46 -4.82 -5.80 8.06
N THR A 47 -5.74 -6.21 8.96
CA THR A 47 -6.95 -6.95 8.58
C THR A 47 -7.84 -6.10 7.68
N LEU A 48 -7.99 -4.80 7.98
CA LEU A 48 -8.76 -3.89 7.12
C LEU A 48 -8.14 -3.73 5.74
N LEU A 49 -6.82 -3.53 5.64
CA LEU A 49 -6.14 -3.46 4.34
C LEU A 49 -6.32 -4.74 3.52
N LYS A 50 -6.21 -5.91 4.17
CA LYS A 50 -6.41 -7.21 3.52
C LYS A 50 -7.87 -7.44 3.11
N ALA A 51 -8.84 -6.94 3.88
CA ALA A 51 -10.26 -6.99 3.53
C ALA A 51 -10.55 -6.13 2.28
N ILE A 52 -10.03 -4.90 2.23
CA ILE A 52 -10.14 -4.00 1.06
C ILE A 52 -9.49 -4.65 -0.18
N MET A 53 -8.36 -5.35 -0.01
CA MET A 53 -7.70 -6.07 -1.11
C MET A 53 -8.41 -7.36 -1.54
N GLY A 54 -9.50 -7.77 -0.85
CA GLY A 54 -10.19 -9.03 -1.14
C GLY A 54 -9.36 -10.27 -0.81
N ILE A 55 -8.34 -10.14 0.08
CA ILE A 55 -7.51 -11.26 0.56
C ILE A 55 -8.26 -12.05 1.64
N ILE A 56 -9.09 -11.37 2.43
CA ILE A 56 -9.99 -11.97 3.41
C ILE A 56 -11.43 -11.57 3.13
N ASN A 57 -12.36 -12.42 3.51
CA ASN A 57 -13.78 -12.18 3.27
C ASN A 57 -14.35 -11.13 4.22
N ILE A 58 -15.18 -10.25 3.69
CA ILE A 58 -16.00 -9.33 4.45
C ILE A 58 -17.31 -10.06 4.78
N SER A 59 -17.63 -10.18 6.08
CA SER A 59 -18.84 -10.84 6.60
C SER A 59 -20.04 -9.89 6.60
N ALA A 60 -19.79 -8.58 6.87
CA ALA A 60 -20.81 -7.53 6.83
C ALA A 60 -20.20 -6.19 6.42
N GLY A 61 -21.06 -5.25 6.04
CA GLY A 61 -20.65 -3.95 5.52
C GLY A 61 -20.33 -3.97 4.03
N ARG A 62 -19.89 -2.81 3.51
CA ARG A 62 -19.57 -2.62 2.08
C ARG A 62 -18.43 -1.67 1.92
N PHE A 63 -17.62 -1.84 0.86
CA PHE A 63 -16.67 -0.81 0.47
C PHE A 63 -16.78 -0.47 -1.02
N PHE A 64 -16.38 0.76 -1.33
CA PHE A 64 -16.51 1.34 -2.65
C PHE A 64 -15.15 1.92 -3.08
N ILE A 65 -14.80 1.73 -4.35
CA ILE A 65 -13.66 2.38 -5.00
C ILE A 65 -14.23 3.28 -6.08
N ASN A 66 -13.91 4.58 -6.05
CA ASN A 66 -14.45 5.59 -6.96
C ASN A 66 -15.99 5.58 -7.03
N GLY A 67 -16.67 5.26 -5.92
CA GLY A 67 -18.13 5.17 -5.82
C GLY A 67 -18.76 3.88 -6.38
N ILE A 68 -17.96 2.91 -6.81
CA ILE A 68 -18.42 1.60 -7.29
C ILE A 68 -18.17 0.55 -6.21
N GLU A 69 -19.22 -0.19 -5.81
CA GLU A 69 -19.11 -1.24 -4.81
C GLU A 69 -18.15 -2.36 -5.26
N LYS A 70 -17.22 -2.74 -4.37
CA LYS A 70 -16.18 -3.76 -4.62
C LYS A 70 -16.12 -4.84 -3.54
N THR A 71 -17.07 -4.91 -2.63
CA THR A 71 -17.09 -5.77 -1.43
C THR A 71 -16.81 -7.26 -1.71
N LYS A 72 -17.26 -7.79 -2.86
CA LYS A 72 -17.05 -9.19 -3.28
C LYS A 72 -16.12 -9.32 -4.48
N THR A 73 -15.33 -8.31 -4.75
CA THR A 73 -14.44 -8.29 -5.90
C THR A 73 -13.15 -9.04 -5.58
N PRO A 74 -12.68 -9.97 -6.43
CA PRO A 74 -11.44 -10.69 -6.18
C PRO A 74 -10.22 -9.78 -6.31
N THR A 75 -9.12 -10.11 -5.60
CA THR A 75 -7.91 -9.29 -5.46
C THR A 75 -7.37 -8.77 -6.81
N HIS A 76 -7.28 -9.62 -7.84
CA HIS A 76 -6.75 -9.21 -9.14
C HIS A 76 -7.60 -8.12 -9.80
N LYS A 77 -8.93 -8.15 -9.61
CA LYS A 77 -9.82 -7.09 -10.11
C LYS A 77 -9.68 -5.79 -9.31
N ILE A 78 -9.42 -5.87 -8.00
CA ILE A 78 -9.14 -4.69 -7.18
C ILE A 78 -7.83 -4.02 -7.65
N VAL A 79 -6.80 -4.80 -8.01
CA VAL A 79 -5.56 -4.28 -8.61
C VAL A 79 -5.83 -3.60 -9.95
N GLU A 80 -6.67 -4.18 -10.81
CA GLU A 80 -7.09 -3.57 -12.09
C GLU A 80 -7.83 -2.24 -11.91
N GLU A 81 -8.51 -2.02 -10.76
CA GLU A 81 -9.14 -0.74 -10.40
C GLU A 81 -8.13 0.32 -9.92
N GLY A 82 -6.84 0.02 -9.94
CA GLY A 82 -5.78 0.94 -9.55
C GLY A 82 -5.51 0.99 -8.06
N VAL A 83 -5.74 -0.11 -7.33
CA VAL A 83 -5.34 -0.24 -5.93
C VAL A 83 -4.09 -1.11 -5.84
N ALA A 84 -3.05 -0.61 -5.15
CA ALA A 84 -1.85 -1.39 -4.85
C ALA A 84 -1.68 -1.54 -3.33
N TYR A 85 -1.06 -2.64 -2.92
CA TYR A 85 -0.82 -2.97 -1.52
C TYR A 85 0.64 -3.33 -1.26
N VAL A 86 1.23 -2.70 -0.25
CA VAL A 86 2.57 -3.01 0.25
C VAL A 86 2.43 -3.59 1.64
N PRO A 87 2.65 -4.91 1.83
CA PRO A 87 2.58 -5.56 3.13
C PRO A 87 3.78 -5.21 4.00
N GLN A 88 3.63 -5.35 5.32
CA GLN A 88 4.68 -5.11 6.31
C GLN A 88 5.91 -6.02 6.11
N VAL A 89 5.69 -7.29 5.80
CA VAL A 89 6.73 -8.31 5.62
C VAL A 89 6.63 -8.94 4.23
N GLU A 90 7.72 -9.59 3.79
CA GLU A 90 7.79 -10.29 2.50
C GLU A 90 7.42 -9.39 1.31
N ASN A 91 7.73 -8.10 1.44
CA ASN A 91 7.35 -7.07 0.46
C ASN A 91 8.27 -7.02 -0.77
N VAL A 92 9.36 -7.81 -0.80
CA VAL A 92 10.25 -7.98 -1.96
C VAL A 92 10.70 -9.45 -2.07
N PHE A 93 11.18 -9.85 -3.24
CA PHE A 93 11.79 -11.16 -3.49
C PHE A 93 13.31 -11.06 -3.34
N PRO A 94 13.91 -11.46 -2.20
CA PRO A 94 15.30 -11.19 -1.88
C PRO A 94 16.30 -11.94 -2.80
N SER A 95 15.90 -13.07 -3.37
CA SER A 95 16.70 -13.87 -4.30
C SER A 95 16.76 -13.32 -5.73
N LEU A 96 15.83 -12.43 -6.08
CA LEU A 96 15.73 -11.78 -7.38
C LEU A 96 16.47 -10.45 -7.38
N THR A 97 16.86 -9.98 -8.56
CA THR A 97 17.39 -8.64 -8.75
C THR A 97 16.33 -7.57 -8.53
N ILE A 98 16.79 -6.32 -8.39
CA ILE A 98 15.87 -5.15 -8.30
C ILE A 98 15.00 -5.07 -9.57
N GLU A 99 15.62 -5.24 -10.76
CA GLU A 99 14.91 -5.22 -12.04
C GLU A 99 13.85 -6.33 -12.12
N GLU A 100 14.20 -7.57 -11.76
CA GLU A 100 13.25 -8.69 -11.74
C GLU A 100 12.10 -8.49 -10.73
N ASN A 101 12.37 -7.86 -9.57
CA ASN A 101 11.30 -7.48 -8.62
C ASN A 101 10.29 -6.50 -9.25
N LEU A 102 10.75 -5.53 -10.03
CA LEU A 102 9.87 -4.60 -10.75
C LEU A 102 9.13 -5.31 -11.89
N GLU A 103 9.78 -6.22 -12.62
CA GLU A 103 9.16 -6.99 -13.70
C GLU A 103 7.99 -7.85 -13.22
N ILE A 104 8.10 -8.49 -12.04
CA ILE A 104 6.98 -9.20 -11.42
C ILE A 104 5.80 -8.25 -11.16
N GLY A 105 6.07 -7.03 -10.66
CA GLY A 105 5.04 -6.00 -10.47
C GLY A 105 4.36 -5.60 -11.79
N ALA A 106 5.10 -5.64 -12.89
CA ALA A 106 4.63 -5.27 -14.22
C ALA A 106 3.84 -6.36 -14.95
N TRP A 107 3.83 -7.59 -14.45
CA TRP A 107 3.24 -8.73 -15.17
C TRP A 107 1.79 -8.49 -15.60
N THR A 108 0.99 -7.88 -14.73
CA THR A 108 -0.44 -7.64 -14.99
C THR A 108 -0.69 -6.58 -16.07
N ILE A 109 0.28 -5.71 -16.36
CA ILE A 109 0.16 -4.62 -17.35
C ILE A 109 0.83 -4.92 -18.70
N GLY A 110 1.38 -6.11 -18.87
CA GLY A 110 1.90 -6.63 -20.13
C GLY A 110 2.97 -5.73 -20.77
N ASN A 111 2.82 -5.43 -22.08
CA ASN A 111 3.83 -4.64 -22.83
C ASN A 111 4.04 -3.21 -22.30
N LYS A 112 3.08 -2.62 -21.59
CA LYS A 112 3.22 -1.31 -20.94
C LYS A 112 4.22 -1.37 -19.79
N GLY A 113 4.47 -2.54 -19.20
CA GLY A 113 5.36 -2.74 -18.06
C GLY A 113 6.78 -2.25 -18.30
N LYS A 114 7.36 -2.45 -19.49
CA LYS A 114 8.72 -2.02 -19.79
C LYS A 114 8.88 -0.49 -19.72
N THR A 115 7.95 0.26 -20.26
CA THR A 115 7.97 1.74 -20.19
C THR A 115 7.83 2.19 -18.75
N THR A 116 6.88 1.61 -18.01
CA THR A 116 6.65 1.95 -16.62
C THR A 116 7.86 1.63 -15.73
N ILE A 117 8.56 0.50 -15.94
CA ILE A 117 9.80 0.17 -15.21
C ILE A 117 10.90 1.21 -15.50
N SER A 118 11.03 1.67 -16.74
CA SER A 118 11.95 2.74 -17.09
C SER A 118 11.63 4.04 -16.35
N ASP A 119 10.36 4.39 -16.23
CA ASP A 119 9.90 5.58 -15.50
C ASP A 119 10.16 5.44 -14.00
N ILE A 120 9.93 4.25 -13.42
CA ILE A 120 10.27 3.93 -12.03
C ILE A 120 11.77 4.11 -11.79
N PHE A 121 12.65 3.60 -12.65
CA PHE A 121 14.08 3.79 -12.52
C PHE A 121 14.50 5.27 -12.65
N ASN A 122 13.80 6.07 -13.43
CA ASN A 122 14.06 7.51 -13.51
C ASN A 122 13.62 8.24 -12.23
N GLN A 123 12.55 7.79 -11.59
CA GLN A 123 12.09 8.32 -10.31
C GLN A 123 12.95 7.88 -9.12
N PHE A 124 13.48 6.64 -9.16
CA PHE A 124 14.25 6.03 -8.07
C PHE A 124 15.69 5.74 -8.52
N SER A 125 16.55 6.78 -8.55
CA SER A 125 17.95 6.68 -9.00
C SER A 125 18.73 5.60 -8.24
N LEU A 126 18.54 5.49 -6.92
CA LEU A 126 19.14 4.44 -6.08
C LEU A 126 18.89 3.02 -6.62
N LEU A 127 17.69 2.76 -7.11
CA LEU A 127 17.33 1.46 -7.67
C LEU A 127 17.91 1.27 -9.08
N LYS A 128 17.98 2.35 -9.86
CA LYS A 128 18.52 2.36 -11.23
C LYS A 128 20.00 1.95 -11.25
N ASP A 129 20.79 2.54 -10.36
CA ASP A 129 22.24 2.32 -10.31
C ASP A 129 22.59 0.89 -9.87
N ARG A 130 21.67 0.22 -9.19
CA ARG A 130 21.82 -1.12 -8.61
C ARG A 130 20.86 -2.15 -9.20
N LYS A 131 20.29 -1.90 -10.35
CA LYS A 131 19.19 -2.70 -10.93
C LYS A 131 19.50 -4.20 -11.06
N LYS A 132 20.78 -4.57 -11.23
CA LYS A 132 21.26 -5.96 -11.32
C LYS A 132 21.62 -6.58 -9.96
N ASP A 133 21.64 -5.78 -8.88
CA ASP A 133 21.88 -6.31 -7.54
C ASP A 133 20.68 -7.11 -7.07
N LYS A 134 20.95 -8.18 -6.29
CA LYS A 134 19.88 -8.92 -5.60
C LYS A 134 19.23 -8.04 -4.53
N ALA A 135 17.91 -8.08 -4.45
CA ALA A 135 17.14 -7.31 -3.46
C ALA A 135 17.53 -7.67 -2.01
N GLY A 136 18.01 -8.89 -1.77
CA GLY A 136 18.53 -9.31 -0.47
C GLY A 136 19.75 -8.52 0.02
N ASN A 137 20.52 -7.91 -0.89
CA ASN A 137 21.71 -7.09 -0.58
C ASN A 137 21.36 -5.63 -0.22
N LEU A 138 20.09 -5.26 -0.28
CA LEU A 138 19.59 -3.94 0.10
C LEU A 138 19.47 -3.81 1.63
N SER A 139 19.65 -2.60 2.15
CA SER A 139 19.28 -2.28 3.54
C SER A 139 17.75 -2.40 3.74
N GLY A 140 17.28 -2.39 4.98
CA GLY A 140 15.85 -2.42 5.30
C GLY A 140 15.09 -1.29 4.61
N GLY A 141 15.57 -0.06 4.71
CA GLY A 141 14.96 1.11 4.05
C GLY A 141 14.97 1.00 2.52
N GLN A 142 16.09 0.55 1.95
CA GLN A 142 16.19 0.35 0.50
C GLN A 142 15.24 -0.75 0.00
N ARG A 143 15.04 -1.84 0.77
CA ARG A 143 14.03 -2.85 0.44
C ARG A 143 12.62 -2.26 0.49
N GLN A 144 12.34 -1.41 1.46
CA GLN A 144 11.04 -0.73 1.56
C GLN A 144 10.80 0.21 0.37
N ILE A 145 11.82 0.96 -0.06
CA ILE A 145 11.75 1.79 -1.27
C ILE A 145 11.51 0.93 -2.52
N LEU A 146 12.18 -0.24 -2.64
CA LEU A 146 11.92 -1.18 -3.73
C LEU A 146 10.49 -1.72 -3.70
N ALA A 147 9.93 -2.02 -2.52
CA ALA A 147 8.55 -2.46 -2.39
C ALA A 147 7.54 -1.38 -2.83
N LEU A 148 7.78 -0.11 -2.46
CA LEU A 148 7.01 1.04 -2.94
C LEU A 148 7.11 1.18 -4.47
N ALA A 149 8.33 1.14 -5.01
CA ALA A 149 8.58 1.22 -6.44
C ALA A 149 7.86 0.11 -7.21
N ARG A 150 7.89 -1.14 -6.70
CA ARG A 150 7.18 -2.28 -7.28
C ARG A 150 5.67 -2.07 -7.31
N ALA A 151 5.09 -1.51 -6.24
CA ALA A 151 3.67 -1.20 -6.19
C ALA A 151 3.27 -0.12 -7.20
N LEU A 152 4.15 0.84 -7.48
CA LEU A 152 3.92 1.93 -8.44
C LEU A 152 3.97 1.48 -9.90
N VAL A 153 4.54 0.32 -10.21
CA VAL A 153 4.62 -0.20 -11.59
C VAL A 153 3.23 -0.32 -12.23
N THR A 154 2.20 -0.61 -11.45
CA THR A 154 0.81 -0.69 -11.94
C THR A 154 0.13 0.67 -12.11
N SER A 155 0.85 1.79 -11.83
CA SER A 155 0.31 3.16 -11.85
C SER A 155 -0.98 3.31 -11.01
N PRO A 156 -0.94 2.96 -9.72
CA PRO A 156 -2.13 2.95 -8.88
C PRO A 156 -2.63 4.37 -8.57
N SER A 157 -3.95 4.49 -8.39
CA SER A 157 -4.59 5.71 -7.88
C SER A 157 -4.72 5.71 -6.34
N LEU A 158 -4.67 4.50 -5.73
CA LEU A 158 -4.72 4.28 -4.28
C LEU A 158 -3.63 3.29 -3.86
N LEU A 159 -2.81 3.68 -2.89
CA LEU A 159 -1.76 2.86 -2.32
C LEU A 159 -2.08 2.54 -0.85
N LEU A 160 -2.17 1.26 -0.53
CA LEU A 160 -2.38 0.75 0.83
C LEU A 160 -1.02 0.32 1.40
N LEU A 161 -0.61 0.92 2.53
CA LEU A 161 0.68 0.70 3.17
C LEU A 161 0.51 0.12 4.57
N ASP A 162 1.07 -1.06 4.81
CA ASP A 162 0.99 -1.75 6.10
C ASP A 162 2.31 -1.61 6.86
N GLU A 163 2.34 -0.71 7.85
CA GLU A 163 3.46 -0.43 8.74
C GLU A 163 4.82 -0.26 8.01
N PRO A 164 4.94 0.66 7.04
CA PRO A 164 6.13 0.79 6.20
C PRO A 164 7.39 1.21 6.98
N SER A 165 7.25 1.68 8.22
CA SER A 165 8.37 2.08 9.08
C SER A 165 8.87 0.97 10.01
N ALA A 166 8.19 -0.17 10.07
CA ALA A 166 8.46 -1.22 11.03
C ALA A 166 9.88 -1.80 10.89
N GLY A 167 10.63 -1.84 12.00
CA GLY A 167 11.97 -2.42 12.04
C GLY A 167 13.06 -1.63 11.32
N LEU A 168 12.78 -0.40 10.87
CA LEU A 168 13.75 0.45 10.20
C LEU A 168 14.52 1.35 11.19
N SER A 169 15.73 1.75 10.80
CA SER A 169 16.49 2.79 11.51
C SER A 169 15.83 4.16 11.36
N PRO A 170 16.04 5.12 12.28
CA PRO A 170 15.45 6.46 12.18
C PRO A 170 15.70 7.15 10.84
N VAL A 171 16.92 7.06 10.29
CA VAL A 171 17.28 7.65 9.00
C VAL A 171 16.49 6.99 7.87
N ALA A 172 16.39 5.65 7.85
CA ALA A 172 15.66 4.93 6.83
C ALA A 172 14.15 5.23 6.88
N ILE A 173 13.61 5.49 8.07
CA ILE A 173 12.22 5.89 8.23
C ILE A 173 11.95 7.23 7.54
N GLU A 174 12.82 8.23 7.75
CA GLU A 174 12.66 9.54 7.10
C GLU A 174 12.71 9.41 5.57
N GLU A 175 13.65 8.62 5.03
CA GLU A 175 13.75 8.37 3.58
C GLU A 175 12.48 7.72 3.02
N VAL A 176 11.93 6.73 3.72
CA VAL A 176 10.69 6.04 3.32
C VAL A 176 9.49 7.01 3.35
N PHE A 177 9.35 7.81 4.40
CA PHE A 177 8.25 8.77 4.50
C PHE A 177 8.35 9.90 3.47
N GLU A 178 9.54 10.43 3.18
CA GLU A 178 9.75 11.38 2.08
C GLU A 178 9.41 10.76 0.72
N THR A 179 9.75 9.49 0.51
CA THR A 179 9.36 8.75 -0.69
C THR A 179 7.83 8.65 -0.79
N ILE A 180 7.13 8.27 0.29
CA ILE A 180 5.67 8.19 0.33
C ILE A 180 5.03 9.55 0.04
N LYS A 181 5.59 10.64 0.57
CA LYS A 181 5.12 12.01 0.30
C LYS A 181 5.29 12.40 -1.16
N THR A 182 6.42 12.04 -1.76
CA THR A 182 6.68 12.26 -3.19
C THR A 182 5.66 11.50 -4.06
N ILE A 183 5.33 10.26 -3.69
CA ILE A 183 4.30 9.46 -4.35
C ILE A 183 2.93 10.15 -4.24
N ASN A 184 2.55 10.63 -3.05
CA ASN A 184 1.29 11.35 -2.90
C ASN A 184 1.25 12.65 -3.71
N ASN A 185 2.34 13.41 -3.74
CA ASN A 185 2.45 14.63 -4.54
C ASN A 185 2.30 14.37 -6.06
N SER A 186 2.57 13.15 -6.52
CA SER A 186 2.31 12.75 -7.92
C SER A 186 0.83 12.40 -8.20
N GLY A 187 -0.05 12.51 -7.20
CA GLY A 187 -1.49 12.32 -7.35
C GLY A 187 -2.02 10.98 -6.83
N VAL A 188 -1.18 10.15 -6.20
CA VAL A 188 -1.60 8.87 -5.60
C VAL A 188 -2.18 9.10 -4.20
N SER A 189 -3.40 8.64 -3.95
CA SER A 189 -4.01 8.65 -2.62
C SER A 189 -3.39 7.52 -1.77
N ILE A 190 -3.27 7.74 -0.46
CA ILE A 190 -2.58 6.79 0.42
C ILE A 190 -3.42 6.47 1.66
N LEU A 191 -3.61 5.19 1.93
CA LEU A 191 -4.07 4.68 3.21
C LEU A 191 -2.91 3.98 3.91
N LEU A 192 -2.47 4.57 5.01
CA LEU A 192 -1.30 4.16 5.77
C LEU A 192 -1.70 3.56 7.12
N VAL A 193 -1.22 2.38 7.43
CA VAL A 193 -1.31 1.80 8.78
C VAL A 193 0.00 2.03 9.50
N GLU A 194 -0.05 2.56 10.73
CA GLU A 194 1.13 2.81 11.55
C GLU A 194 0.86 2.60 13.04
N GLN A 195 1.93 2.25 13.79
CA GLN A 195 1.88 2.14 15.25
C GLN A 195 2.28 3.44 15.93
N ASN A 196 3.22 4.19 15.36
CA ASN A 196 3.69 5.45 15.90
C ASN A 196 2.70 6.57 15.58
N ALA A 197 1.76 6.83 16.52
CA ALA A 197 0.71 7.82 16.37
C ALA A 197 1.25 9.22 16.03
N LYS A 198 2.29 9.67 16.74
CA LYS A 198 2.87 11.01 16.53
C LYS A 198 3.38 11.17 15.09
N ARG A 199 4.09 10.16 14.59
CA ARG A 199 4.62 10.19 13.21
C ARG A 199 3.49 10.13 12.20
N ALA A 200 2.56 9.20 12.36
CA ALA A 200 1.43 9.03 11.46
C ALA A 200 0.61 10.33 11.31
N LEU A 201 0.26 10.97 12.44
CA LEU A 201 -0.52 12.21 12.45
C LEU A 201 0.24 13.41 11.88
N ASN A 202 1.54 13.52 12.11
CA ASN A 202 2.35 14.59 11.53
C ASN A 202 2.50 14.46 10.00
N PHE A 203 2.32 13.26 9.49
CA PHE A 203 2.52 12.93 8.08
C PHE A 203 1.23 12.94 7.26
N SER A 204 0.10 12.60 7.88
CA SER A 204 -1.19 12.44 7.20
C SER A 204 -2.08 13.67 7.31
N ASN A 205 -3.02 13.80 6.38
CA ASN A 205 -4.06 14.82 6.41
C ASN A 205 -5.10 14.53 7.49
N ARG A 206 -5.42 13.25 7.73
CA ARG A 206 -6.35 12.77 8.75
C ARG A 206 -5.90 11.42 9.30
N GLY A 207 -6.36 11.10 10.52
CA GLY A 207 -6.15 9.83 11.17
C GLY A 207 -7.44 9.22 11.72
N TYR A 208 -7.50 7.88 11.68
CA TYR A 208 -8.48 7.05 12.36
C TYR A 208 -7.78 6.28 13.48
N VAL A 209 -8.45 6.09 14.61
CA VAL A 209 -7.94 5.36 15.78
C VAL A 209 -8.87 4.20 16.09
#